data_358845c5a37db7e77e4378090fdebc49
#
_entry.id   358845c5a37db7e77e4378090fdebc49
#
_cell.length_a   1.000
_cell.length_b   1.000
_cell.length_c   1.000
_cell.angle_alpha   90.00
_cell.angle_beta   90.00
_cell.angle_gamma   90.00
#
_symmetry.space_group_name_H-M   'P 1'
#
loop_
_entity.id
_entity.type
_entity.pdbx_description
1 polymer ?
#
loop_
_entity_poly.entity_id
_entity_poly.type
_entity_poly.pdbx_seq_one_letter_code
_entity_poly.pdbx_strand_id
1 'polypeptide(L)'
;MQFAGQDAYGRSVTATAPTFRARLYALLRYSDPTPGARQLRMVHLIVLGIGLFAVILLSVDELDERIRHVLRIVIWTVTFLFLVEYLARLWVAPEAPHYDQESETGARLRWAVSIQGLIGLLAILPAFMFFGGYGITGSDAASVFCILWIMKVGLHAPAFSTLFRVMSNERAPIASVLILFAILLMIAATAAHIFERVKQPEQFGSLPGAMWWAVVTLTTTGYGDVVPQTLGGRLVGSLLMISGIAVLALMTGVLATGFAQEERRREYLRVWEQVARVPLFASLGVVTLSEIVGKLRTRYYPPRITVVRRGG
;
A
#
# COMPACT_ATOMS: atom_id res chain seq x y z
N MET A 1 24.89 -36.26 -5.80
CA MET A 1 24.54 -36.67 -4.44
C MET A 1 23.16 -36.14 -4.12
N GLN A 2 22.13 -36.99 -4.12
CA GLN A 2 20.75 -36.66 -3.80
C GLN A 2 20.58 -36.73 -2.28
N PHE A 3 20.29 -35.62 -1.64
CA PHE A 3 19.84 -35.62 -0.25
C PHE A 3 18.32 -35.86 -0.23
N ALA A 4 17.89 -37.07 0.09
CA ALA A 4 16.52 -37.36 0.43
C ALA A 4 16.25 -36.85 1.85
N GLY A 5 15.50 -35.79 1.99
CA GLY A 5 14.98 -35.32 3.27
C GLY A 5 13.77 -36.16 3.67
N GLN A 6 13.80 -36.72 4.88
CA GLN A 6 12.62 -37.33 5.50
C GLN A 6 11.80 -36.27 6.21
N ASP A 7 10.47 -36.29 6.06
CA ASP A 7 9.56 -35.42 6.85
C ASP A 7 9.48 -35.92 8.30
N ALA A 8 8.87 -35.15 9.20
CA ALA A 8 8.71 -35.48 10.61
C ALA A 8 7.93 -36.79 10.88
N TYR A 9 7.43 -37.45 9.82
CA TYR A 9 6.70 -38.73 9.85
C TYR A 9 7.40 -39.84 9.06
N GLY A 10 8.69 -39.65 8.70
CA GLY A 10 9.49 -40.71 8.06
C GLY A 10 9.12 -41.03 6.60
N ARG A 11 8.34 -40.18 5.92
CA ARG A 11 8.02 -40.35 4.51
C ARG A 11 9.12 -39.74 3.65
N SER A 12 9.62 -40.50 2.71
CA SER A 12 10.53 -40.02 1.68
C SER A 12 9.78 -39.03 0.77
N VAL A 13 9.99 -37.72 0.99
CA VAL A 13 9.52 -36.70 0.07
C VAL A 13 10.45 -36.72 -1.14
N THR A 14 10.05 -37.40 -2.17
CA THR A 14 10.64 -37.23 -3.50
C THR A 14 10.30 -35.80 -3.92
N ALA A 15 11.27 -34.91 -3.82
CA ALA A 15 11.16 -33.55 -4.33
C ALA A 15 11.06 -33.62 -5.86
N THR A 16 9.85 -33.80 -6.37
CA THR A 16 9.56 -33.62 -7.80
C THR A 16 9.93 -32.18 -8.15
N ALA A 17 10.71 -32.01 -9.21
CA ALA A 17 11.09 -30.68 -9.68
C ALA A 17 9.83 -29.82 -9.84
N PRO A 18 9.83 -28.57 -9.33
CA PRO A 18 8.63 -27.74 -9.35
C PRO A 18 8.14 -27.59 -10.80
N THR A 19 6.85 -27.77 -11.01
CA THR A 19 6.21 -27.62 -12.32
C THR A 19 6.47 -26.21 -12.88
N PHE A 20 6.42 -26.05 -14.19
CA PHE A 20 6.54 -24.72 -14.82
C PHE A 20 5.56 -23.72 -14.20
N ARG A 21 4.33 -24.15 -13.92
CA ARG A 21 3.27 -23.38 -13.30
C ARG A 21 3.64 -22.93 -11.88
N ALA A 22 4.22 -23.81 -11.06
CA ALA A 22 4.71 -23.47 -9.72
C ALA A 22 5.90 -22.50 -9.75
N ARG A 23 6.81 -22.63 -10.72
CA ARG A 23 7.92 -21.67 -10.92
C ARG A 23 7.40 -20.30 -11.32
N LEU A 24 6.44 -20.24 -12.24
CA LEU A 24 5.82 -18.98 -12.67
C LEU A 24 5.03 -18.34 -11.54
N TYR A 25 4.33 -19.12 -10.71
CA TYR A 25 3.67 -18.61 -9.50
C TYR A 25 4.67 -17.94 -8.55
N ALA A 26 5.81 -18.59 -8.27
CA ALA A 26 6.85 -18.03 -7.43
C ALA A 26 7.38 -16.71 -7.99
N LEU A 27 7.65 -16.63 -9.30
CA LEU A 27 8.11 -15.40 -9.95
C LEU A 27 7.08 -14.25 -9.89
N LEU A 28 5.79 -14.57 -10.06
CA LEU A 28 4.71 -13.58 -10.05
C LEU A 28 4.26 -13.17 -8.64
N ARG A 29 4.69 -13.86 -7.61
CA ARG A 29 4.36 -13.54 -6.23
C ARG A 29 5.02 -12.23 -5.80
N TYR A 30 4.22 -11.26 -5.32
CA TYR A 30 4.71 -9.93 -4.91
C TYR A 30 5.72 -9.97 -3.74
N SER A 31 5.65 -10.96 -2.88
CA SER A 31 6.49 -11.09 -1.69
C SER A 31 7.71 -12.01 -1.86
N ASP A 32 7.96 -12.56 -3.04
CA ASP A 32 9.07 -13.47 -3.27
C ASP A 32 10.41 -12.71 -3.25
N PRO A 33 11.40 -13.15 -2.43
CA PRO A 33 12.69 -12.48 -2.30
C PRO A 33 13.68 -12.84 -3.41
N THR A 34 13.35 -13.77 -4.32
CA THR A 34 14.28 -14.24 -5.36
C THR A 34 14.72 -13.11 -6.29
N PRO A 35 15.97 -13.16 -6.81
CA PRO A 35 16.46 -12.14 -7.73
C PRO A 35 15.58 -11.99 -8.98
N GLY A 36 15.08 -13.10 -9.54
CA GLY A 36 14.20 -13.09 -10.71
C GLY A 36 12.85 -12.40 -10.43
N ALA A 37 12.22 -12.68 -9.30
CA ALA A 37 10.98 -12.01 -8.92
C ALA A 37 11.20 -10.50 -8.66
N ARG A 38 12.36 -10.12 -8.12
CA ARG A 38 12.72 -8.71 -7.94
C ARG A 38 12.90 -7.99 -9.27
N GLN A 39 13.61 -8.60 -10.21
CA GLN A 39 13.79 -8.05 -11.56
C GLN A 39 12.45 -7.89 -12.28
N LEU A 40 11.59 -8.91 -12.23
CA LEU A 40 10.26 -8.84 -12.85
C LEU A 40 9.41 -7.70 -12.25
N ARG A 41 9.45 -7.51 -10.92
CA ARG A 41 8.78 -6.37 -10.27
C ARG A 41 9.34 -5.03 -10.72
N MET A 42 10.67 -4.90 -10.85
CA MET A 42 11.28 -3.65 -11.34
C MET A 42 10.86 -3.35 -12.78
N VAL A 43 10.90 -4.35 -13.67
CA VAL A 43 10.42 -4.21 -15.06
C VAL A 43 8.95 -3.79 -15.07
N HIS A 44 8.12 -4.42 -14.24
CA HIS A 44 6.70 -4.08 -14.14
C HIS A 44 6.49 -2.62 -13.69
N LEU A 45 7.23 -2.16 -12.67
CA LEU A 45 7.16 -0.77 -12.21
C LEU A 45 7.64 0.23 -13.27
N ILE A 46 8.67 -0.12 -14.04
CA ILE A 46 9.16 0.71 -15.15
C ILE A 46 8.09 0.82 -16.24
N VAL A 47 7.52 -0.31 -16.68
CA VAL A 47 6.44 -0.34 -17.68
C VAL A 47 5.24 0.48 -17.21
N LEU A 48 4.85 0.35 -15.95
CA LEU A 48 3.77 1.12 -15.34
C LEU A 48 4.11 2.62 -15.30
N GLY A 49 5.34 2.98 -14.94
CA GLY A 49 5.82 4.37 -14.95
C GLY A 49 5.78 5.00 -16.34
N ILE A 50 6.23 4.27 -17.37
CA ILE A 50 6.16 4.70 -18.77
C ILE A 50 4.70 4.90 -19.18
N GLY A 51 3.82 3.97 -18.82
CA GLY A 51 2.40 4.08 -19.11
C GLY A 51 1.76 5.29 -18.44
N LEU A 52 1.99 5.50 -17.14
CA LEU A 52 1.48 6.67 -16.41
C LEU A 52 2.00 7.98 -17.01
N PHE A 53 3.27 8.05 -17.36
CA PHE A 53 3.84 9.22 -18.02
C PHE A 53 3.17 9.50 -19.37
N ALA A 54 2.94 8.45 -20.18
CA ALA A 54 2.23 8.58 -21.45
C ALA A 54 0.78 9.07 -21.26
N VAL A 55 0.08 8.58 -20.25
CA VAL A 55 -1.28 9.01 -19.91
C VAL A 55 -1.32 10.47 -19.47
N ILE A 56 -0.38 10.89 -18.61
CA ILE A 56 -0.26 12.29 -18.15
C ILE A 56 0.01 13.21 -19.35
N LEU A 57 0.94 12.84 -20.23
CA LEU A 57 1.19 13.63 -21.43
C LEU A 57 -0.02 13.70 -22.35
N LEU A 58 -0.76 12.60 -22.51
CA LEU A 58 -1.95 12.58 -23.37
C LEU A 58 -3.06 13.52 -22.88
N SER A 59 -3.05 13.92 -21.60
CA SER A 59 -4.00 14.89 -21.03
C SER A 59 -3.72 16.35 -21.45
N VAL A 60 -2.58 16.63 -22.10
CA VAL A 60 -2.23 17.96 -22.58
C VAL A 60 -2.91 18.21 -23.92
N ASP A 61 -3.75 19.25 -24.00
CA ASP A 61 -4.58 19.53 -25.18
C ASP A 61 -3.80 20.05 -26.40
N GLU A 62 -2.63 20.66 -26.20
CA GLU A 62 -1.82 21.30 -27.24
C GLU A 62 -0.80 20.37 -27.95
N LEU A 63 -0.89 19.04 -27.76
CA LEU A 63 0.06 18.10 -28.35
C LEU A 63 -0.19 17.88 -29.84
N ASP A 64 0.92 17.75 -30.61
CA ASP A 64 0.90 17.32 -32.00
C ASP A 64 0.22 15.94 -32.15
N GLU A 65 -0.59 15.76 -33.17
CA GLU A 65 -1.30 14.50 -33.48
C GLU A 65 -0.34 13.31 -33.65
N ARG A 66 0.87 13.51 -34.11
CA ARG A 66 1.90 12.45 -34.20
C ARG A 66 2.30 11.96 -32.81
N ILE A 67 2.53 12.90 -31.88
CA ILE A 67 2.88 12.58 -30.50
C ILE A 67 1.70 11.88 -29.83
N ARG A 68 0.49 12.36 -29.99
CA ARG A 68 -0.72 11.70 -29.47
C ARG A 68 -0.85 10.26 -29.97
N HIS A 69 -0.57 10.02 -31.26
CA HIS A 69 -0.62 8.68 -31.82
C HIS A 69 0.41 7.74 -31.17
N VAL A 70 1.65 8.20 -31.00
CA VAL A 70 2.70 7.43 -30.30
C VAL A 70 2.32 7.14 -28.85
N LEU A 71 1.80 8.13 -28.11
CA LEU A 71 1.36 7.95 -26.73
C LEU A 71 0.23 6.92 -26.62
N ARG A 72 -0.74 6.94 -27.55
CA ARG A 72 -1.80 5.93 -27.61
C ARG A 72 -1.23 4.53 -27.83
N ILE A 73 -0.26 4.36 -28.73
CA ILE A 73 0.42 3.06 -28.93
C ILE A 73 1.09 2.59 -27.65
N VAL A 74 1.78 3.47 -26.93
CA VAL A 74 2.43 3.15 -25.64
C VAL A 74 1.38 2.68 -24.61
N ILE A 75 0.28 3.43 -24.46
CA ILE A 75 -0.80 3.07 -23.53
C ILE A 75 -1.40 1.71 -23.86
N TRP A 76 -1.64 1.43 -25.14
CA TRP A 76 -2.15 0.14 -25.61
C TRP A 76 -1.18 -1.00 -25.35
N THR A 77 0.11 -0.78 -25.59
CA THR A 77 1.16 -1.77 -25.31
C THR A 77 1.22 -2.10 -23.83
N VAL A 78 1.19 -1.08 -22.97
CA VAL A 78 1.18 -1.27 -21.50
C VAL A 78 -0.08 -1.99 -21.04
N THR A 79 -1.25 -1.64 -21.58
CA THR A 79 -2.51 -2.30 -21.25
C THR A 79 -2.49 -3.78 -21.69
N PHE A 80 -1.95 -4.07 -22.87
CA PHE A 80 -1.78 -5.45 -23.35
C PHE A 80 -0.86 -6.26 -22.43
N LEU A 81 0.27 -5.67 -21.98
CA LEU A 81 1.17 -6.32 -21.02
C LEU A 81 0.46 -6.60 -19.69
N PHE A 82 -0.40 -5.70 -19.23
CA PHE A 82 -1.21 -5.91 -18.02
C PHE A 82 -2.26 -7.01 -18.21
N LEU A 83 -2.85 -7.13 -19.39
CA LEU A 83 -3.76 -8.23 -19.72
C LEU A 83 -3.02 -9.58 -19.67
N VAL A 84 -1.85 -9.65 -20.29
CA VAL A 84 -1.01 -10.88 -20.27
C VAL A 84 -0.63 -11.25 -18.83
N GLU A 85 -0.21 -10.27 -18.03
CA GLU A 85 0.08 -10.47 -16.60
C GLU A 85 -1.14 -10.96 -15.83
N TYR A 86 -2.31 -10.36 -16.04
CA TYR A 86 -3.56 -10.75 -15.39
C TYR A 86 -3.92 -12.20 -15.71
N LEU A 87 -3.87 -12.58 -16.99
CA LEU A 87 -4.15 -13.95 -17.42
C LEU A 87 -3.13 -14.94 -16.87
N ALA A 88 -1.85 -14.57 -16.82
CA ALA A 88 -0.81 -15.40 -16.22
C ALA A 88 -1.06 -15.62 -14.73
N ARG A 89 -1.42 -14.59 -13.97
CA ARG A 89 -1.76 -14.68 -12.54
C ARG A 89 -3.02 -15.53 -12.31
N LEU A 90 -4.04 -15.35 -13.13
CA LEU A 90 -5.27 -16.15 -13.08
C LEU A 90 -4.98 -17.62 -13.35
N TRP A 91 -4.09 -17.91 -14.30
CA TRP A 91 -3.70 -19.27 -14.64
C TRP A 91 -2.93 -19.97 -13.52
N VAL A 92 -2.03 -19.24 -12.81
CA VAL A 92 -1.23 -19.81 -11.73
C VAL A 92 -1.89 -19.70 -10.35
N ALA A 93 -3.04 -19.07 -10.22
CA ALA A 93 -3.73 -18.87 -8.95
C ALA A 93 -3.94 -20.15 -8.12
N PRO A 94 -4.27 -21.34 -8.71
CA PRO A 94 -4.41 -22.57 -7.96
C PRO A 94 -3.14 -23.09 -7.27
N GLU A 95 -1.95 -22.62 -7.67
CA GLU A 95 -0.68 -22.96 -7.02
C GLU A 95 -0.46 -22.23 -5.69
N ALA A 96 -1.36 -21.32 -5.31
CA ALA A 96 -1.24 -20.60 -4.05
C ALA A 96 -1.60 -21.52 -2.86
N PRO A 97 -0.75 -21.58 -1.80
CA PRO A 97 -0.94 -22.50 -0.68
C PRO A 97 -2.28 -22.38 0.04
N HIS A 98 -2.92 -21.21 -0.02
CA HIS A 98 -4.22 -20.99 0.61
C HIS A 98 -5.42 -21.49 -0.21
N TYR A 99 -5.19 -21.99 -1.42
CA TYR A 99 -6.22 -22.61 -2.30
C TYR A 99 -6.02 -24.12 -2.48
N ASP A 100 -5.11 -24.73 -1.73
CA ASP A 100 -4.70 -26.14 -1.88
C ASP A 100 -5.85 -27.15 -1.74
N GLN A 101 -6.95 -26.75 -1.07
CA GLN A 101 -8.15 -27.59 -0.87
C GLN A 101 -9.29 -27.25 -1.85
N GLU A 102 -9.09 -26.30 -2.76
CA GLU A 102 -10.14 -25.84 -3.67
C GLU A 102 -10.00 -26.45 -5.06
N SER A 103 -11.11 -26.49 -5.81
CA SER A 103 -11.05 -26.82 -7.23
C SER A 103 -10.28 -25.73 -7.98
N GLU A 104 -9.62 -26.10 -9.09
CA GLU A 104 -8.85 -25.12 -9.89
C GLU A 104 -9.72 -23.91 -10.33
N THR A 105 -10.97 -24.14 -10.69
CA THR A 105 -11.92 -23.10 -11.07
C THR A 105 -12.31 -22.24 -9.88
N GLY A 106 -12.50 -22.83 -8.70
CA GLY A 106 -12.79 -22.11 -7.46
C GLY A 106 -11.65 -21.18 -7.06
N ALA A 107 -10.41 -21.68 -7.10
CA ALA A 107 -9.21 -20.91 -6.81
C ALA A 107 -9.04 -19.70 -7.76
N ARG A 108 -9.27 -19.91 -9.07
CA ARG A 108 -9.23 -18.82 -10.07
C ARG A 108 -10.31 -17.77 -9.82
N LEU A 109 -11.53 -18.19 -9.55
CA LEU A 109 -12.64 -17.27 -9.28
C LEU A 109 -12.39 -16.46 -8.01
N ARG A 110 -11.95 -17.14 -6.93
CA ARG A 110 -11.62 -16.48 -5.67
C ARG A 110 -10.47 -15.48 -5.82
N TRP A 111 -9.44 -15.83 -6.60
CA TRP A 111 -8.37 -14.90 -6.91
C TRP A 111 -8.88 -13.70 -7.74
N ALA A 112 -9.73 -13.92 -8.74
CA ALA A 112 -10.27 -12.85 -9.58
C ALA A 112 -11.10 -11.83 -8.76
N VAL A 113 -11.84 -12.30 -7.73
CA VAL A 113 -12.62 -11.45 -6.82
C VAL A 113 -11.78 -10.88 -5.66
N SER A 114 -10.52 -11.30 -5.52
CA SER A 114 -9.61 -10.73 -4.52
C SER A 114 -9.25 -9.28 -4.85
N ILE A 115 -8.78 -8.53 -3.85
CA ILE A 115 -8.33 -7.14 -4.05
C ILE A 115 -7.28 -7.06 -5.18
N GLN A 116 -6.38 -8.03 -5.26
CA GLN A 116 -5.34 -8.07 -6.31
C GLN A 116 -5.94 -8.34 -7.69
N GLY A 117 -6.87 -9.29 -7.79
CA GLY A 117 -7.58 -9.60 -9.03
C GLY A 117 -8.44 -8.43 -9.52
N LEU A 118 -9.21 -7.81 -8.61
CA LEU A 118 -10.05 -6.66 -8.94
C LEU A 118 -9.24 -5.46 -9.41
N ILE A 119 -8.15 -5.10 -8.71
CA ILE A 119 -7.28 -4.00 -9.16
C ILE A 119 -6.64 -4.33 -10.51
N GLY A 120 -6.22 -5.59 -10.72
CA GLY A 120 -5.69 -6.03 -12.01
C GLY A 120 -6.70 -5.90 -13.14
N LEU A 121 -7.95 -6.30 -12.90
CA LEU A 121 -9.05 -6.18 -13.85
C LEU A 121 -9.41 -4.71 -14.15
N LEU A 122 -9.55 -3.91 -13.09
CA LEU A 122 -9.84 -2.48 -13.21
C LEU A 122 -8.75 -1.73 -13.98
N ALA A 123 -7.49 -2.14 -13.88
CA ALA A 123 -6.40 -1.51 -14.65
C ALA A 123 -6.51 -1.76 -16.17
N ILE A 124 -7.24 -2.78 -16.60
CA ILE A 124 -7.44 -3.14 -18.00
C ILE A 124 -8.78 -2.57 -18.52
N LEU A 125 -9.75 -2.37 -17.64
CA LEU A 125 -11.12 -1.97 -17.97
C LEU A 125 -11.21 -0.70 -18.84
N PRO A 126 -10.46 0.39 -18.59
CA PRO A 126 -10.53 1.60 -19.40
C PRO A 126 -10.26 1.35 -20.88
N ALA A 127 -9.41 0.37 -21.22
CA ALA A 127 -9.13 0.01 -22.60
C ALA A 127 -10.38 -0.50 -23.33
N PHE A 128 -11.18 -1.34 -22.68
CA PHE A 128 -12.43 -1.84 -23.25
C PHE A 128 -13.48 -0.73 -23.40
N MET A 129 -13.55 0.20 -22.45
CA MET A 129 -14.44 1.35 -22.53
C MET A 129 -14.06 2.27 -23.71
N PHE A 130 -12.76 2.44 -23.95
CA PHE A 130 -12.25 3.23 -25.07
C PHE A 130 -12.55 2.59 -26.44
N PHE A 131 -12.43 1.24 -26.55
CA PHE A 131 -12.77 0.50 -27.78
C PHE A 131 -14.29 0.38 -28.00
N GLY A 132 -15.07 0.38 -26.94
CA GLY A 132 -16.53 0.20 -27.00
C GLY A 132 -17.30 1.41 -27.55
N GLY A 133 -16.63 2.48 -27.92
CA GLY A 133 -17.29 3.67 -28.50
C GLY A 133 -18.16 4.45 -27.51
N TYR A 134 -18.01 4.24 -26.20
CA TYR A 134 -18.81 4.91 -25.16
C TYR A 134 -18.41 6.37 -24.91
N GLY A 135 -17.93 7.10 -25.92
CA GLY A 135 -17.82 8.56 -25.89
C GLY A 135 -16.82 9.16 -24.86
N ILE A 136 -16.06 8.33 -24.18
CA ILE A 136 -14.98 8.80 -23.30
C ILE A 136 -13.81 9.19 -24.21
N THR A 137 -13.76 10.45 -24.58
CA THR A 137 -12.73 10.99 -25.48
C THR A 137 -11.78 11.90 -24.74
N GLY A 138 -10.48 11.85 -25.10
CA GLY A 138 -9.50 12.84 -24.66
C GLY A 138 -9.06 12.73 -23.21
N SER A 139 -9.04 13.85 -22.49
CA SER A 139 -8.52 14.02 -21.13
C SER A 139 -9.21 13.16 -20.07
N ASP A 140 -10.51 12.90 -20.23
CA ASP A 140 -11.30 12.13 -19.24
C ASP A 140 -10.88 10.66 -19.18
N ALA A 141 -10.67 10.03 -20.35
CA ALA A 141 -10.16 8.66 -20.43
C ALA A 141 -8.75 8.55 -19.81
N ALA A 142 -7.90 9.54 -20.09
CA ALA A 142 -6.56 9.62 -19.51
C ALA A 142 -6.60 9.66 -17.97
N SER A 143 -7.49 10.46 -17.40
CA SER A 143 -7.64 10.57 -15.94
C SER A 143 -8.05 9.25 -15.28
N VAL A 144 -8.97 8.49 -15.89
CA VAL A 144 -9.40 7.18 -15.40
C VAL A 144 -8.25 6.17 -15.44
N PHE A 145 -7.47 6.12 -16.53
CA PHE A 145 -6.27 5.27 -16.61
C PHE A 145 -5.26 5.61 -15.51
N CYS A 146 -4.98 6.91 -15.27
CA CYS A 146 -4.07 7.35 -14.21
C CYS A 146 -4.47 6.81 -12.85
N ILE A 147 -5.73 6.99 -12.44
CA ILE A 147 -6.23 6.57 -11.13
C ILE A 147 -6.08 5.05 -10.98
N LEU A 148 -6.52 4.26 -11.96
CA LEU A 148 -6.52 2.80 -11.86
C LEU A 148 -5.11 2.22 -11.92
N TRP A 149 -4.21 2.81 -12.69
CA TRP A 149 -2.82 2.36 -12.76
C TRP A 149 -2.02 2.73 -11.52
N ILE A 150 -2.28 3.88 -10.88
CA ILE A 150 -1.70 4.23 -9.57
C ILE A 150 -2.10 3.20 -8.50
N MET A 151 -3.34 2.73 -8.50
CA MET A 151 -3.76 1.65 -7.59
C MET A 151 -2.92 0.38 -7.80
N LYS A 152 -2.55 0.06 -9.04
CA LYS A 152 -1.69 -1.08 -9.36
C LYS A 152 -0.26 -0.92 -8.81
N VAL A 153 0.28 0.31 -8.73
CA VAL A 153 1.57 0.58 -8.07
C VAL A 153 1.57 0.07 -6.62
N GLY A 154 0.47 0.34 -5.91
CA GLY A 154 0.31 -0.07 -4.51
C GLY A 154 0.48 -1.58 -4.28
N LEU A 155 0.07 -2.42 -5.24
CA LEU A 155 0.23 -3.88 -5.15
C LEU A 155 1.70 -4.32 -5.23
N HIS A 156 2.55 -3.57 -5.96
CA HIS A 156 3.94 -3.93 -6.22
C HIS A 156 4.92 -3.38 -5.19
N ALA A 157 4.49 -2.41 -4.37
CA ALA A 157 5.33 -1.77 -3.38
C ALA A 157 5.15 -2.43 -1.99
N PRO A 158 6.16 -3.17 -1.47
CA PRO A 158 6.08 -3.79 -0.14
C PRO A 158 5.79 -2.81 0.99
N ALA A 159 6.12 -1.53 0.79
CA ALA A 159 5.84 -0.46 1.73
C ALA A 159 4.33 -0.31 2.01
N PHE A 160 3.48 -0.46 0.99
CA PHE A 160 2.03 -0.37 1.17
C PHE A 160 1.47 -1.48 2.06
N SER A 161 1.98 -2.71 1.93
CA SER A 161 1.55 -3.81 2.81
C SER A 161 1.90 -3.54 4.28
N THR A 162 3.01 -2.86 4.53
CA THR A 162 3.42 -2.43 5.87
C THR A 162 2.52 -1.32 6.38
N LEU A 163 2.27 -0.30 5.55
CA LEU A 163 1.38 0.81 5.87
C LEU A 163 -0.02 0.29 6.22
N PHE A 164 -0.63 -0.55 5.38
CA PHE A 164 -1.94 -1.14 5.65
C PHE A 164 -1.98 -1.94 6.95
N ARG A 165 -0.90 -2.67 7.26
CA ARG A 165 -0.79 -3.44 8.51
C ARG A 165 -0.73 -2.53 9.73
N VAL A 166 0.08 -1.47 9.67
CA VAL A 166 0.14 -0.46 10.74
C VAL A 166 -1.21 0.22 10.91
N MET A 167 -1.84 0.68 9.82
CA MET A 167 -3.17 1.31 9.89
C MET A 167 -4.24 0.37 10.45
N SER A 168 -4.20 -0.91 10.09
CA SER A 168 -5.14 -1.92 10.61
C SER A 168 -4.91 -2.22 12.09
N ASN A 169 -3.66 -2.28 12.54
CA ASN A 169 -3.33 -2.54 13.93
C ASN A 169 -3.65 -1.32 14.82
N GLU A 170 -3.38 -0.12 14.32
CA GLU A 170 -3.59 1.15 15.04
C GLU A 170 -4.96 1.78 14.74
N ARG A 171 -5.91 1.01 14.21
CA ARG A 171 -7.24 1.54 13.81
C ARG A 171 -8.00 2.27 14.92
N ALA A 172 -7.91 1.80 16.17
CA ALA A 172 -8.61 2.42 17.28
C ALA A 172 -7.98 3.76 17.69
N PRO A 173 -6.64 3.90 17.88
CA PRO A 173 -5.99 5.19 18.08
C PRO A 173 -6.23 6.16 16.90
N ILE A 174 -6.11 5.70 15.66
CA ILE A 174 -6.38 6.52 14.47
C ILE A 174 -7.82 7.03 14.47
N ALA A 175 -8.80 6.15 14.73
CA ALA A 175 -10.20 6.54 14.81
C ALA A 175 -10.45 7.58 15.92
N SER A 176 -9.81 7.45 17.07
CA SER A 176 -9.91 8.43 18.16
C SER A 176 -9.40 9.81 17.77
N VAL A 177 -8.27 9.88 17.05
CA VAL A 177 -7.73 11.16 16.54
C VAL A 177 -8.64 11.75 15.46
N LEU A 178 -9.20 10.92 14.56
CA LEU A 178 -10.14 11.40 13.54
C LEU A 178 -11.46 11.89 14.13
N ILE A 179 -11.97 11.26 15.19
CA ILE A 179 -13.15 11.71 15.92
C ILE A 179 -12.85 13.05 16.60
N LEU A 180 -11.69 13.19 17.25
CA LEU A 180 -11.28 14.46 17.85
C LEU A 180 -11.18 15.57 16.79
N PHE A 181 -10.58 15.27 15.63
CA PHE A 181 -10.52 16.19 14.48
C PHE A 181 -11.92 16.63 14.04
N ALA A 182 -12.85 15.68 13.89
CA ALA A 182 -14.23 15.98 13.49
C ALA A 182 -14.97 16.85 14.52
N ILE A 183 -14.78 16.59 15.82
CA ILE A 183 -15.38 17.39 16.90
C ILE A 183 -14.84 18.83 16.86
N LEU A 184 -13.52 19.00 16.79
CA LEU A 184 -12.90 20.34 16.74
C LEU A 184 -13.34 21.09 15.50
N LEU A 185 -13.40 20.43 14.34
CA LEU A 185 -13.89 21.00 13.09
C LEU A 185 -15.33 21.51 13.24
N MET A 186 -16.23 20.68 13.78
CA MET A 186 -17.64 21.06 13.95
C MET A 186 -17.81 22.22 14.93
N ILE A 187 -17.09 22.20 16.06
CA ILE A 187 -17.15 23.29 17.05
C ILE A 187 -16.66 24.60 16.41
N ALA A 188 -15.51 24.56 15.73
CA ALA A 188 -14.92 25.76 15.12
C ALA A 188 -15.76 26.30 13.97
N ALA A 189 -16.26 25.42 13.09
CA ALA A 189 -17.15 25.80 12.00
C ALA A 189 -18.45 26.46 12.51
N THR A 190 -19.06 25.89 13.54
CA THR A 190 -20.27 26.45 14.15
C THR A 190 -19.99 27.81 14.81
N ALA A 191 -18.89 27.91 15.56
CA ALA A 191 -18.52 29.18 16.18
C ALA A 191 -18.20 30.26 15.14
N ALA A 192 -17.44 29.93 14.11
CA ALA A 192 -17.14 30.85 13.02
C ALA A 192 -18.41 31.29 12.28
N HIS A 193 -19.31 30.37 11.97
CA HIS A 193 -20.61 30.68 11.39
C HIS A 193 -21.39 31.68 12.25
N ILE A 194 -21.45 31.48 13.55
CA ILE A 194 -22.18 32.40 14.47
C ILE A 194 -21.55 33.80 14.45
N PHE A 195 -20.24 33.93 14.52
CA PHE A 195 -19.55 35.23 14.61
C PHE A 195 -19.44 35.97 13.26
N GLU A 196 -19.33 35.24 12.15
CA GLU A 196 -18.99 35.80 10.84
C GLU A 196 -20.19 35.91 9.89
N ARG A 197 -21.27 35.16 10.06
CA ARG A 197 -22.39 35.09 9.09
C ARG A 197 -23.03 36.44 8.76
N VAL A 198 -23.00 37.39 9.70
CA VAL A 198 -23.59 38.72 9.49
C VAL A 198 -22.65 39.60 8.67
N LYS A 199 -21.34 39.50 8.91
CA LYS A 199 -20.31 40.31 8.24
C LYS A 199 -19.85 39.69 6.92
N GLN A 200 -19.89 38.38 6.82
CA GLN A 200 -19.44 37.59 5.65
C GLN A 200 -20.49 36.54 5.28
N PRO A 201 -21.69 36.90 4.84
CA PRO A 201 -22.78 35.99 4.55
C PRO A 201 -22.47 35.02 3.41
N GLU A 202 -21.62 35.42 2.45
CA GLU A 202 -21.26 34.54 1.31
C GLU A 202 -20.36 33.38 1.71
N GLN A 203 -19.40 33.61 2.63
CA GLN A 203 -18.41 32.61 3.06
C GLN A 203 -18.87 31.83 4.29
N PHE A 204 -19.44 32.53 5.29
CA PHE A 204 -19.86 31.94 6.57
C PHE A 204 -21.36 31.88 6.76
N GLY A 205 -22.18 32.22 5.76
CA GLY A 205 -23.63 32.20 5.82
C GLY A 205 -24.24 30.81 5.94
N SER A 206 -23.48 29.79 5.64
CA SER A 206 -23.88 28.38 5.81
C SER A 206 -22.82 27.58 6.59
N LEU A 207 -23.27 26.53 7.28
CA LEU A 207 -22.35 25.66 8.02
C LEU A 207 -21.35 24.95 7.11
N PRO A 208 -21.72 24.43 5.91
CA PRO A 208 -20.74 23.88 4.97
C PRO A 208 -19.65 24.86 4.54
N GLY A 209 -19.98 26.13 4.30
CA GLY A 209 -18.99 27.18 4.00
C GLY A 209 -18.01 27.40 5.15
N ALA A 210 -18.52 27.49 6.39
CA ALA A 210 -17.69 27.58 7.59
C ALA A 210 -16.84 26.32 7.82
N MET A 211 -17.33 25.12 7.47
CA MET A 211 -16.58 23.88 7.55
C MET A 211 -15.42 23.87 6.56
N TRP A 212 -15.57 24.42 5.35
CA TRP A 212 -14.46 24.57 4.41
C TRP A 212 -13.30 25.34 5.05
N TRP A 213 -13.59 26.54 5.60
CA TRP A 213 -12.59 27.32 6.32
C TRP A 213 -11.96 26.55 7.49
N ALA A 214 -12.79 25.86 8.29
CA ALA A 214 -12.32 25.14 9.46
C ALA A 214 -11.39 23.95 9.07
N VAL A 215 -11.71 23.19 8.01
CA VAL A 215 -10.85 22.12 7.49
C VAL A 215 -9.52 22.71 7.02
N VAL A 216 -9.55 23.75 6.18
CA VAL A 216 -8.36 24.37 5.61
C VAL A 216 -7.44 24.93 6.72
N THR A 217 -8.02 25.46 7.79
CA THR A 217 -7.28 25.98 8.94
C THR A 217 -6.75 24.87 9.83
N LEU A 218 -7.58 23.88 10.18
CA LEU A 218 -7.21 22.76 11.07
C LEU A 218 -6.13 21.85 10.45
N THR A 219 -6.16 21.69 9.11
CA THR A 219 -5.11 20.96 8.37
C THR A 219 -3.84 21.78 8.13
N THR A 220 -3.77 23.00 8.62
CA THR A 220 -2.66 23.95 8.42
C THR A 220 -2.39 24.32 6.96
N THR A 221 -3.35 24.10 6.05
CA THR A 221 -3.23 24.44 4.62
C THR A 221 -3.29 25.96 4.40
N GLY A 222 -4.30 26.63 4.96
CA GLY A 222 -4.40 28.09 5.00
C GLY A 222 -4.40 28.79 3.64
N TYR A 223 -5.30 28.43 2.71
CA TYR A 223 -5.37 29.07 1.38
C TYR A 223 -5.58 30.60 1.45
N GLY A 224 -6.21 31.10 2.50
CA GLY A 224 -6.47 32.54 2.67
C GLY A 224 -7.64 33.07 1.84
N ASP A 225 -8.35 32.23 1.15
CA ASP A 225 -9.57 32.50 0.39
C ASP A 225 -10.74 32.92 1.30
N VAL A 226 -10.81 32.30 2.47
CA VAL A 226 -11.79 32.58 3.53
C VAL A 226 -11.07 32.78 4.85
N VAL A 227 -11.27 33.95 5.49
CA VAL A 227 -10.64 34.28 6.78
C VAL A 227 -11.61 35.06 7.67
N PRO A 228 -11.68 34.79 9.00
CA PRO A 228 -12.52 35.54 9.93
C PRO A 228 -12.10 36.99 10.05
N GLN A 229 -13.08 37.88 10.05
CA GLN A 229 -12.87 39.35 10.16
C GLN A 229 -13.29 39.90 11.51
N THR A 230 -14.19 39.21 12.24
CA THR A 230 -14.61 39.63 13.58
C THR A 230 -13.58 39.27 14.64
N LEU A 231 -13.59 39.93 15.77
CA LEU A 231 -12.73 39.56 16.91
C LEU A 231 -13.04 38.11 17.39
N GLY A 232 -14.34 37.77 17.48
CA GLY A 232 -14.78 36.44 17.89
C GLY A 232 -14.29 35.33 16.93
N GLY A 233 -14.44 35.56 15.61
CA GLY A 233 -13.97 34.65 14.59
C GLY A 233 -12.44 34.49 14.61
N ARG A 234 -11.68 35.57 14.83
CA ARG A 234 -10.21 35.50 14.96
C ARG A 234 -9.74 34.73 16.20
N LEU A 235 -10.45 34.88 17.33
CA LEU A 235 -10.17 34.08 18.52
C LEU A 235 -10.41 32.58 18.27
N VAL A 236 -11.54 32.25 17.65
CA VAL A 236 -11.84 30.86 17.23
C VAL A 236 -10.76 30.35 16.30
N GLY A 237 -10.33 31.16 15.32
CA GLY A 237 -9.26 30.78 14.38
C GLY A 237 -7.94 30.52 15.09
N SER A 238 -7.56 31.35 16.04
CA SER A 238 -6.31 31.16 16.80
C SER A 238 -6.31 29.87 17.60
N LEU A 239 -7.42 29.54 18.27
CA LEU A 239 -7.57 28.29 19.02
C LEU A 239 -7.58 27.09 18.07
N LEU A 240 -8.22 27.21 16.93
CA LEU A 240 -8.28 26.16 15.92
C LEU A 240 -6.90 25.84 15.33
N MET A 241 -6.09 26.87 15.03
CA MET A 241 -4.71 26.71 14.54
C MET A 241 -3.84 25.94 15.54
N ILE A 242 -3.90 26.30 16.83
CA ILE A 242 -3.16 25.60 17.88
C ILE A 242 -3.64 24.13 17.98
N SER A 243 -4.96 23.93 17.97
CA SER A 243 -5.56 22.60 18.01
C SER A 243 -5.18 21.74 16.80
N GLY A 244 -5.06 22.35 15.62
CA GLY A 244 -4.63 21.68 14.39
C GLY A 244 -3.23 21.08 14.51
N ILE A 245 -2.29 21.86 15.04
CA ILE A 245 -0.92 21.37 15.29
C ILE A 245 -0.94 20.18 16.28
N ALA A 246 -1.73 20.28 17.35
CA ALA A 246 -1.84 19.20 18.33
C ALA A 246 -2.42 17.92 17.73
N VAL A 247 -3.47 18.01 16.91
CA VAL A 247 -4.07 16.84 16.23
C VAL A 247 -3.09 16.20 15.25
N LEU A 248 -2.36 16.98 14.46
CA LEU A 248 -1.34 16.46 13.57
C LEU A 248 -0.19 15.77 14.32
N ALA A 249 0.24 16.34 15.44
CA ALA A 249 1.25 15.73 16.31
C ALA A 249 0.77 14.39 16.88
N LEU A 250 -0.50 14.31 17.33
CA LEU A 250 -1.09 13.06 17.80
C LEU A 250 -1.14 11.98 16.70
N MET A 251 -1.58 12.34 15.49
CA MET A 251 -1.62 11.44 14.35
C MET A 251 -0.22 10.91 14.00
N THR A 252 0.77 11.81 13.95
CA THR A 252 2.17 11.46 13.69
C THR A 252 2.71 10.54 14.77
N GLY A 253 2.41 10.81 16.05
CA GLY A 253 2.81 9.96 17.18
C GLY A 253 2.22 8.54 17.09
N VAL A 254 0.93 8.41 16.76
CA VAL A 254 0.27 7.10 16.56
C VAL A 254 0.93 6.32 15.43
N LEU A 255 1.17 6.95 14.28
CA LEU A 255 1.81 6.29 13.15
C LEU A 255 3.27 5.92 13.46
N ALA A 256 4.03 6.80 14.09
CA ALA A 256 5.42 6.54 14.46
C ALA A 256 5.55 5.34 15.41
N THR A 257 4.69 5.25 16.43
CA THR A 257 4.66 4.11 17.36
C THR A 257 4.23 2.82 16.65
N GLY A 258 3.24 2.88 15.77
CA GLY A 258 2.80 1.73 14.98
C GLY A 258 3.90 1.19 14.05
N PHE A 259 4.64 2.06 13.36
CA PHE A 259 5.80 1.64 12.55
C PHE A 259 6.92 1.05 13.41
N ALA A 260 7.22 1.65 14.55
CA ALA A 260 8.24 1.12 15.47
C ALA A 260 7.87 -0.27 16.01
N GLN A 261 6.59 -0.52 16.30
CA GLN A 261 6.11 -1.83 16.75
C GLN A 261 6.19 -2.87 15.61
N GLU A 262 5.81 -2.51 14.39
CA GLU A 262 5.89 -3.41 13.23
C GLU A 262 7.34 -3.78 12.91
N GLU A 263 8.29 -2.84 13.04
CA GLU A 263 9.72 -3.12 12.82
C GLU A 263 10.26 -4.07 13.88
N ARG A 264 9.95 -3.83 15.18
CA ARG A 264 10.31 -4.75 16.27
C ARG A 264 9.74 -6.15 16.08
N ARG A 265 8.48 -6.23 15.63
CA ARG A 265 7.82 -7.52 15.31
C ARG A 265 8.54 -8.27 14.20
N ARG A 266 8.94 -7.57 13.14
CA ARG A 266 9.70 -8.16 12.02
C ARG A 266 11.07 -8.64 12.45
N GLU A 267 11.77 -7.87 13.27
CA GLU A 267 13.06 -8.24 13.80
C GLU A 267 12.94 -9.50 14.68
N TYR A 268 11.96 -9.51 15.57
CA TYR A 268 11.66 -10.68 16.41
C TYR A 268 11.40 -11.94 15.56
N LEU A 269 10.57 -11.86 14.53
CA LEU A 269 10.27 -12.99 13.67
C LEU A 269 11.50 -13.47 12.88
N ARG A 270 12.37 -12.57 12.43
CA ARG A 270 13.64 -12.96 11.78
C ARG A 270 14.56 -13.74 12.73
N VAL A 271 14.75 -13.22 13.93
CA VAL A 271 15.57 -13.89 14.95
C VAL A 271 14.97 -15.25 15.28
N TRP A 272 13.64 -15.32 15.44
CA TRP A 272 12.93 -16.57 15.67
C TRP A 272 13.20 -17.60 14.56
N GLU A 273 13.06 -17.22 13.31
CA GLU A 273 13.31 -18.14 12.18
C GLU A 273 14.77 -18.61 12.13
N GLN A 274 15.72 -17.74 12.45
CA GLN A 274 17.14 -18.10 12.49
C GLN A 274 17.44 -19.06 13.61
N VAL A 275 16.93 -18.82 14.81
CA VAL A 275 17.14 -19.68 16.00
C VAL A 275 16.45 -21.03 15.81
N ALA A 276 15.22 -21.05 15.29
CA ALA A 276 14.46 -22.28 15.03
C ALA A 276 15.15 -23.21 14.02
N ARG A 277 16.00 -22.69 13.14
CA ARG A 277 16.79 -23.50 12.18
C ARG A 277 18.06 -24.12 12.78
N VAL A 278 18.46 -23.71 13.97
CA VAL A 278 19.66 -24.27 14.64
C VAL A 278 19.32 -25.63 15.25
N PRO A 279 20.01 -26.71 14.88
CA PRO A 279 19.69 -28.07 15.37
C PRO A 279 19.66 -28.20 16.90
N LEU A 280 20.47 -27.40 17.60
CA LEU A 280 20.51 -27.35 19.08
C LEU A 280 19.16 -26.94 19.68
N PHE A 281 18.38 -26.12 19.00
CA PHE A 281 17.10 -25.59 19.48
C PHE A 281 15.88 -26.30 18.86
N ALA A 282 16.10 -27.19 17.88
CA ALA A 282 15.02 -27.87 17.15
C ALA A 282 14.12 -28.75 18.04
N SER A 283 14.64 -29.23 19.17
CA SER A 283 13.90 -30.04 20.15
C SER A 283 13.14 -29.23 21.21
N LEU A 284 13.34 -27.89 21.24
CA LEU A 284 12.71 -27.04 22.25
C LEU A 284 11.27 -26.70 21.87
N GLY A 285 10.40 -26.67 22.87
CA GLY A 285 9.02 -26.22 22.69
C GLY A 285 8.95 -24.72 22.32
N VAL A 286 7.84 -24.33 21.68
CA VAL A 286 7.60 -22.95 21.21
C VAL A 286 7.76 -21.91 22.33
N VAL A 287 7.32 -22.21 23.54
CA VAL A 287 7.40 -21.31 24.70
C VAL A 287 8.86 -21.05 25.09
N THR A 288 9.66 -22.10 25.28
CA THR A 288 11.09 -21.99 25.64
C THR A 288 11.87 -21.26 24.54
N LEU A 289 11.56 -21.56 23.27
CA LEU A 289 12.20 -20.89 22.15
C LEU A 289 11.87 -19.37 22.14
N SER A 290 10.63 -18.98 22.47
CA SER A 290 10.24 -17.57 22.56
C SER A 290 10.97 -16.81 23.67
N GLU A 291 11.22 -17.46 24.82
CA GLU A 291 11.99 -16.88 25.91
C GLU A 291 13.47 -16.67 25.54
N ILE A 292 14.06 -17.63 24.84
CA ILE A 292 15.43 -17.53 24.34
C ILE A 292 15.52 -16.36 23.32
N VAL A 293 14.64 -16.33 22.33
CA VAL A 293 14.62 -15.28 21.29
C VAL A 293 14.44 -13.89 21.92
N GLY A 294 13.59 -13.77 22.95
CA GLY A 294 13.39 -12.51 23.68
C GLY A 294 14.63 -11.98 24.40
N LYS A 295 15.58 -12.85 24.74
CA LYS A 295 16.85 -12.49 25.37
C LYS A 295 18.01 -12.29 24.40
N LEU A 296 17.88 -12.78 23.17
CA LEU A 296 18.91 -12.63 22.14
C LEU A 296 18.91 -11.19 21.59
N ARG A 297 20.12 -10.67 21.36
CA ARG A 297 20.33 -9.40 20.66
C ARG A 297 21.17 -9.64 19.44
N THR A 298 20.70 -9.17 18.29
CA THR A 298 21.46 -9.21 17.04
C THR A 298 22.67 -8.28 17.17
N ARG A 299 23.88 -8.83 16.98
CA ARG A 299 25.10 -8.02 16.87
C ARG A 299 25.68 -8.15 15.48
N TYR A 300 26.06 -7.03 14.91
CA TYR A 300 26.75 -6.99 13.62
C TYR A 300 28.27 -7.03 13.86
N TYR A 301 28.92 -8.00 13.25
CA TYR A 301 30.37 -8.11 13.26
C TYR A 301 30.91 -7.80 11.85
N PRO A 302 31.88 -6.87 11.73
CA PRO A 302 32.53 -6.64 10.45
C PRO A 302 33.23 -7.91 9.93
N PRO A 303 33.41 -8.05 8.62
CA PRO A 303 34.12 -9.21 8.06
C PRO A 303 35.54 -9.30 8.63
N ARG A 304 36.01 -10.54 8.88
CA ARG A 304 37.35 -10.89 9.43
C ARG A 304 37.58 -10.64 10.93
N ILE A 305 36.54 -10.40 11.71
CA ILE A 305 36.67 -10.40 13.18
C ILE A 305 36.49 -11.82 13.72
N THR A 306 37.37 -12.24 14.65
CA THR A 306 37.22 -13.49 15.39
C THR A 306 36.12 -13.34 16.42
N VAL A 307 34.98 -13.98 16.24
CA VAL A 307 33.81 -13.91 17.13
C VAL A 307 34.03 -14.77 18.39
N VAL A 308 34.65 -15.95 18.25
CA VAL A 308 34.94 -16.89 19.33
C VAL A 308 36.29 -17.55 19.07
N ARG A 309 37.17 -17.64 20.08
CA ARG A 309 38.38 -18.45 20.02
C ARG A 309 38.09 -19.80 20.68
N ARG A 310 38.59 -20.89 20.08
CA ARG A 310 38.49 -22.24 20.63
C ARG A 310 39.29 -22.30 21.93
N GLY A 311 38.65 -22.56 23.08
CA GLY A 311 39.30 -22.69 24.38
C GLY A 311 39.29 -21.43 25.25
N GLY A 312 38.47 -20.42 24.95
CA GLY A 312 38.21 -19.26 25.80
C GLY A 312 36.81 -19.33 26.38
#